data_a700f0ced64c18266c45e79c18f0f4f9
#
_entry.id   a700f0ced64c18266c45e79c18f0f4f9
#
_cell.length_a   1.000
_cell.length_b   1.000
_cell.length_c   1.000
_cell.angle_alpha   90.00
_cell.angle_beta   90.00
_cell.angle_gamma   90.00
#
_symmetry.space_group_name_H-M   'P 1'
#
loop_
_entity.id
_entity.type
_entity.pdbx_description
1 polymer ?
#
loop_
_entity_poly.entity_id
_entity_poly.type
_entity_poly.pdbx_seq_one_letter_code
_entity_poly.pdbx_strand_id
1 'polypeptide(L)'
;EKMALLLGHEEDVSHWTNLVRRDPEHVRLMFDQRWEANGHKDFFMGPKNGMLMTNAFWSMRSKYFPREYAEKMINAWAFNREDGFYGEFFPLAMARQSMSKFTSPPDLAFGYTPDTAYFTLDGMFRQGFAKTASELTLNHLENYNYHKEWDLPVAPEAYRRDLALFGDQYSNFNAGKILLFLEGFAGISYSLPNQTLSVREAMPSAWDWMEFEIPIIKKNGRTKIRVERQNKNGGLNKRIIVENCPFKVKLDFWTEEKKIVSSNSNLYETKSSRPHSIAFESSGISSKPSLTVFLK
;
A
#
# COMPACT_ATOMS: atom_id res chain seq x y z
N GLU A 1 21.89 -2.74 -10.40
CA GLU A 1 22.14 -4.19 -10.40
C GLU A 1 21.29 -4.89 -11.46
N LYS A 2 19.95 -4.98 -11.31
CA LYS A 2 19.09 -5.71 -12.26
C LYS A 2 19.15 -5.20 -13.69
N MET A 3 19.29 -3.90 -13.90
CA MET A 3 19.40 -3.29 -15.22
C MET A 3 20.75 -3.64 -15.87
N ALA A 4 21.85 -3.58 -15.11
CA ALA A 4 23.16 -4.00 -15.57
C ALA A 4 23.16 -5.47 -16.00
N LEU A 5 22.55 -6.35 -15.18
CA LEU A 5 22.39 -7.77 -15.51
C LEU A 5 21.61 -7.97 -16.82
N LEU A 6 20.52 -7.25 -17.03
CA LEU A 6 19.69 -7.34 -18.24
C LEU A 6 20.39 -6.85 -19.50
N LEU A 7 21.30 -5.87 -19.35
CA LEU A 7 22.08 -5.29 -20.44
C LEU A 7 23.39 -6.03 -20.70
N GLY A 8 23.71 -7.07 -19.91
CA GLY A 8 24.95 -7.85 -20.06
C GLY A 8 26.21 -7.15 -19.54
N HIS A 9 26.07 -6.12 -18.72
CA HIS A 9 27.18 -5.40 -18.09
C HIS A 9 27.56 -6.07 -16.76
N GLU A 10 28.20 -7.22 -16.82
CA GLU A 10 28.51 -8.04 -15.63
C GLU A 10 29.44 -7.35 -14.63
N GLU A 11 30.37 -6.54 -15.10
CA GLU A 11 31.26 -5.74 -14.25
C GLU A 11 30.51 -4.71 -13.39
N ASP A 12 29.46 -4.09 -13.96
CA ASP A 12 28.62 -3.14 -13.25
C ASP A 12 27.70 -3.84 -12.22
N VAL A 13 27.36 -5.11 -12.45
CA VAL A 13 26.54 -5.88 -11.49
C VAL A 13 27.24 -5.95 -10.14
N SER A 14 28.51 -6.32 -10.11
CA SER A 14 29.29 -6.41 -8.88
C SER A 14 29.44 -5.06 -8.19
N HIS A 15 29.70 -3.99 -8.95
CA HIS A 15 29.80 -2.64 -8.45
C HIS A 15 28.50 -2.19 -7.77
N TRP A 16 27.37 -2.29 -8.48
CA TRP A 16 26.05 -1.90 -7.94
C TRP A 16 25.60 -2.79 -6.80
N THR A 17 25.92 -4.10 -6.84
CA THR A 17 25.64 -5.02 -5.75
C THR A 17 26.34 -4.58 -4.46
N ASN A 18 27.61 -4.23 -4.55
CA ASN A 18 28.39 -3.80 -3.39
C ASN A 18 27.91 -2.45 -2.82
N LEU A 19 27.50 -1.52 -3.71
CA LEU A 19 26.95 -0.23 -3.27
C LEU A 19 25.55 -0.35 -2.62
N VAL A 20 24.73 -1.29 -3.10
CA VAL A 20 23.31 -1.41 -2.69
C VAL A 20 23.12 -2.51 -1.65
N ARG A 21 24.03 -3.46 -1.54
CA ARG A 21 24.02 -4.47 -0.46
C ARG A 21 24.30 -3.80 0.87
N ARG A 22 23.26 -3.18 1.40
CA ARG A 22 23.25 -2.93 2.83
C ARG A 22 22.97 -4.27 3.50
N ASP A 23 23.85 -4.66 4.39
CA ASP A 23 23.61 -5.77 5.28
C ASP A 23 22.26 -5.57 5.96
N PRO A 24 21.30 -6.53 5.89
CA PRO A 24 20.01 -6.42 6.53
C PRO A 24 20.11 -6.11 8.04
N GLU A 25 21.12 -6.65 8.72
CA GLU A 25 21.37 -6.40 10.13
C GLU A 25 21.78 -4.95 10.37
N HIS A 26 22.65 -4.40 9.53
CA HIS A 26 23.03 -2.99 9.62
C HIS A 26 21.85 -2.05 9.38
N VAL A 27 21.01 -2.36 8.39
CA VAL A 27 19.78 -1.57 8.13
C VAL A 27 18.81 -1.66 9.31
N ARG A 28 18.68 -2.85 9.90
CA ARG A 28 17.86 -3.04 11.11
C ARG A 28 18.39 -2.20 12.26
N LEU A 29 19.69 -2.25 12.52
CA LEU A 29 20.34 -1.46 13.57
C LEU A 29 20.10 0.06 13.38
N MET A 30 20.15 0.55 12.15
CA MET A 30 19.82 1.95 11.84
C MET A 30 18.38 2.31 12.22
N PHE A 31 17.42 1.43 11.96
CA PHE A 31 16.04 1.64 12.38
C PHE A 31 15.90 1.61 13.89
N ASP A 32 16.55 0.66 14.58
CA ASP A 32 16.50 0.54 16.03
C ASP A 32 17.08 1.80 16.71
N GLN A 33 18.25 2.24 16.29
CA GLN A 33 18.88 3.47 16.80
C GLN A 33 18.01 4.71 16.58
N ARG A 34 17.37 4.81 15.40
CA ARG A 34 16.49 5.93 15.10
C ARG A 34 15.20 5.89 15.92
N TRP A 35 14.66 4.70 16.13
CA TRP A 35 13.48 4.48 16.97
C TRP A 35 13.74 4.91 18.42
N GLU A 36 14.86 4.50 18.97
CA GLU A 36 15.28 4.90 20.31
C GLU A 36 15.52 6.42 20.41
N ALA A 37 16.25 6.99 19.45
CA ALA A 37 16.53 8.42 19.41
C ALA A 37 15.27 9.29 19.35
N ASN A 38 14.20 8.80 18.74
CA ASN A 38 12.90 9.48 18.65
C ASN A 38 11.92 9.11 19.79
N GLY A 39 12.39 8.47 20.84
CA GLY A 39 11.58 8.10 21.99
C GLY A 39 10.47 7.11 21.68
N HIS A 40 10.71 6.18 20.74
CA HIS A 40 9.81 5.10 20.33
C HIS A 40 8.48 5.59 19.72
N LYS A 41 8.49 6.72 19.02
CA LYS A 41 7.28 7.31 18.43
C LYS A 41 7.28 7.34 16.91
N ASP A 42 8.38 7.75 16.31
CA ASP A 42 8.52 7.89 14.85
C ASP A 42 9.99 7.86 14.40
N PHE A 43 10.24 8.09 13.10
CA PHE A 43 11.57 7.98 12.50
C PHE A 43 12.14 9.30 11.96
N PHE A 44 11.41 10.41 11.96
CA PHE A 44 11.81 11.61 11.23
C PHE A 44 12.29 12.75 12.07
N MET A 45 11.69 12.94 13.23
CA MET A 45 12.02 14.08 14.07
C MET A 45 12.81 13.63 15.27
N GLY A 46 13.96 14.23 15.46
CA GLY A 46 14.72 14.00 16.66
C GLY A 46 13.96 14.52 17.89
N PRO A 47 14.30 14.04 19.09
CA PRO A 47 13.60 14.40 20.34
C PRO A 47 13.58 15.91 20.62
N LYS A 48 14.49 16.67 20.02
CA LYS A 48 14.58 18.13 20.20
C LYS A 48 13.42 18.90 19.55
N ASN A 49 12.87 18.43 18.44
CA ASN A 49 11.83 19.16 17.71
C ASN A 49 10.41 18.71 18.08
N GLY A 50 10.25 17.47 18.49
CA GLY A 50 8.99 16.92 18.99
C GLY A 50 7.80 17.01 18.02
N MET A 51 8.04 17.21 16.72
CA MET A 51 7.01 17.24 15.70
C MET A 51 6.84 15.86 15.09
N LEU A 52 5.58 15.42 15.03
CA LEU A 52 5.20 14.16 14.41
C LEU A 52 4.64 14.46 13.02
N MET A 53 5.34 14.01 11.99
CA MET A 53 4.95 14.16 10.59
C MET A 53 4.56 12.80 10.01
N THR A 54 3.55 12.79 9.14
CA THR A 54 3.08 11.56 8.47
C THR A 54 4.16 10.87 7.65
N ASN A 55 5.18 11.60 7.21
CA ASN A 55 6.35 11.06 6.53
C ASN A 55 7.05 9.93 7.32
N ALA A 56 6.85 9.87 8.63
CA ALA A 56 7.32 8.76 9.46
C ALA A 56 6.82 7.40 8.95
N PHE A 57 5.58 7.34 8.50
CA PHE A 57 4.98 6.12 7.94
C PHE A 57 5.60 5.70 6.61
N TRP A 58 6.26 6.60 5.86
CA TRP A 58 6.89 6.26 4.57
C TRP A 58 8.02 5.25 4.73
N SER A 59 8.64 5.18 5.90
CA SER A 59 9.65 4.18 6.24
C SER A 59 9.12 2.76 6.09
N MET A 60 7.82 2.54 6.30
CA MET A 60 7.15 1.25 6.15
C MET A 60 7.21 0.69 4.72
N ARG A 61 7.53 1.51 3.71
CA ARG A 61 7.73 1.06 2.32
C ARG A 61 9.01 0.25 2.15
N SER A 62 9.95 0.36 3.09
CA SER A 62 11.16 -0.44 3.08
C SER A 62 10.85 -1.89 3.49
N LYS A 63 11.35 -2.86 2.72
CA LYS A 63 11.28 -4.29 3.08
C LYS A 63 12.05 -4.63 4.36
N TYR A 64 12.94 -3.75 4.80
CA TYR A 64 13.74 -3.92 6.00
C TYR A 64 13.16 -3.21 7.22
N PHE A 65 12.04 -2.50 7.06
CA PHE A 65 11.39 -1.83 8.17
C PHE A 65 10.81 -2.86 9.15
N PRO A 66 11.12 -2.74 10.46
CA PRO A 66 10.60 -3.67 11.45
C PRO A 66 9.08 -3.59 11.58
N ARG A 67 8.41 -4.72 11.35
CA ARG A 67 6.94 -4.79 11.40
C ARG A 67 6.38 -4.36 12.76
N GLU A 68 7.05 -4.72 13.85
CA GLU A 68 6.66 -4.36 15.20
C GLU A 68 6.65 -2.84 15.44
N TYR A 69 7.51 -2.08 14.74
CA TYR A 69 7.49 -0.63 14.79
C TYR A 69 6.32 -0.06 13.97
N ALA A 70 6.06 -0.64 12.81
CA ALA A 70 4.89 -0.29 12.01
C ALA A 70 3.61 -0.48 12.83
N GLU A 71 3.45 -1.61 13.50
CA GLU A 71 2.29 -1.92 14.34
C GLU A 71 2.12 -0.91 15.48
N LYS A 72 3.20 -0.60 16.20
CA LYS A 72 3.18 0.42 17.25
C LYS A 72 2.79 1.81 16.73
N MET A 73 3.36 2.22 15.58
CA MET A 73 3.04 3.51 14.97
C MET A 73 1.59 3.59 14.50
N ILE A 74 1.08 2.54 13.87
CA ILE A 74 -0.31 2.49 13.40
C ILE A 74 -1.26 2.54 14.58
N ASN A 75 -1.05 1.71 15.60
CA ASN A 75 -1.92 1.65 16.77
C ASN A 75 -1.93 2.95 17.59
N ALA A 76 -0.77 3.60 17.71
CA ALA A 76 -0.68 4.85 18.48
C ALA A 76 -1.23 6.07 17.73
N TRP A 77 -1.11 6.11 16.38
CA TRP A 77 -1.23 7.36 15.65
C TRP A 77 -2.24 7.36 14.50
N ALA A 78 -2.45 6.22 13.80
CA ALA A 78 -3.24 6.24 12.57
C ALA A 78 -4.72 6.57 12.82
N PHE A 79 -5.34 6.00 13.85
CA PHE A 79 -6.74 6.23 14.22
C PHE A 79 -6.95 7.23 15.35
N ASN A 80 -5.87 7.81 15.87
CA ASN A 80 -5.95 8.75 16.98
C ASN A 80 -6.45 10.11 16.48
N ARG A 81 -7.66 10.49 16.89
CA ARG A 81 -8.32 11.75 16.53
C ARG A 81 -7.91 12.91 17.42
N GLU A 82 -7.41 12.65 18.61
CA GLU A 82 -7.03 13.69 19.57
C GLU A 82 -5.62 14.20 19.29
N ASP A 83 -4.65 13.30 19.24
CA ASP A 83 -3.22 13.61 19.15
C ASP A 83 -2.56 13.20 17.85
N GLY A 84 -3.18 12.28 17.11
CA GLY A 84 -2.58 11.61 15.95
C GLY A 84 -2.86 12.28 14.61
N PHE A 85 -2.91 11.42 13.57
CA PHE A 85 -3.02 11.83 12.18
C PHE A 85 -4.44 11.72 11.59
N TYR A 86 -5.44 11.35 12.39
CA TYR A 86 -6.81 11.25 11.91
C TYR A 86 -7.55 12.57 12.15
N GLY A 87 -7.81 13.30 11.07
CA GLY A 87 -8.63 14.52 11.08
C GLY A 87 -10.08 14.24 10.74
N GLU A 88 -10.64 14.98 9.79
CA GLU A 88 -11.93 14.63 9.16
C GLU A 88 -11.78 13.31 8.39
N PHE A 89 -10.65 13.13 7.73
CA PHE A 89 -10.21 11.87 7.16
C PHE A 89 -8.70 11.64 7.40
N PHE A 90 -8.15 10.52 6.95
CA PHE A 90 -6.75 10.16 7.11
C PHE A 90 -5.98 10.37 5.79
N PRO A 91 -4.71 10.76 5.81
CA PRO A 91 -3.95 11.27 6.93
C PRO A 91 -3.81 12.80 6.94
N LEU A 92 -3.75 13.40 8.10
CA LEU A 92 -3.19 14.74 8.28
C LEU A 92 -1.68 14.72 8.01
N ALA A 93 -1.12 15.77 7.39
CA ALA A 93 0.32 15.87 7.15
C ALA A 93 1.13 15.94 8.45
N MET A 94 0.57 16.55 9.48
CA MET A 94 1.15 16.65 10.83
C MET A 94 0.16 16.15 11.88
N ALA A 95 0.65 15.46 12.90
CA ALA A 95 -0.17 15.01 14.02
C ALA A 95 -0.72 16.20 14.83
N ARG A 96 -1.96 16.08 15.31
CA ARG A 96 -2.63 17.14 16.10
C ARG A 96 -1.83 17.56 17.32
N GLN A 97 -1.20 16.63 18.03
CA GLN A 97 -0.28 16.90 19.14
C GLN A 97 0.84 17.88 18.76
N SER A 98 1.34 17.79 17.53
CA SER A 98 2.41 18.67 17.06
C SER A 98 1.89 20.03 16.61
N MET A 99 0.66 20.10 16.11
CA MET A 99 0.02 21.35 15.68
C MET A 99 -0.12 22.36 16.81
N SER A 100 -0.40 21.92 18.03
CA SER A 100 -0.56 22.78 19.19
C SER A 100 0.68 23.59 19.58
N LYS A 101 1.84 23.22 19.02
CA LYS A 101 3.11 23.93 19.26
C LYS A 101 3.29 25.19 18.42
N PHE A 102 2.37 25.44 17.47
CA PHE A 102 2.46 26.58 16.57
C PHE A 102 1.33 27.57 16.83
N THR A 103 1.68 28.84 16.94
CA THR A 103 0.72 29.94 17.06
C THR A 103 0.08 30.33 15.73
N SER A 104 0.81 30.13 14.62
CA SER A 104 0.35 30.33 13.26
C SER A 104 0.97 29.25 12.38
N PRO A 105 0.30 28.12 12.25
CA PRO A 105 0.82 27.02 11.49
C PRO A 105 0.82 27.32 9.98
N PRO A 106 1.88 26.93 9.24
CA PRO A 106 1.84 26.97 7.78
C PRO A 106 0.72 26.05 7.28
N ASP A 107 -0.14 26.57 6.42
CA ASP A 107 -1.36 25.89 5.96
C ASP A 107 -1.12 24.48 5.43
N LEU A 108 -0.04 24.27 4.67
CA LEU A 108 0.36 22.95 4.14
C LEU A 108 0.71 21.91 5.22
N ALA A 109 1.32 22.35 6.32
CA ALA A 109 1.75 21.44 7.38
C ALA A 109 0.58 20.83 8.17
N PHE A 110 -0.62 21.39 8.05
CA PHE A 110 -1.77 21.08 8.90
C PHE A 110 -2.94 20.47 8.14
N GLY A 111 -2.79 20.32 6.82
CA GLY A 111 -3.85 19.81 5.98
C GLY A 111 -3.63 18.37 5.53
N TYR A 112 -4.20 18.07 4.40
CA TYR A 112 -4.20 16.76 3.77
C TYR A 112 -3.56 16.86 2.40
N THR A 113 -2.61 15.99 2.10
CA THR A 113 -1.94 15.92 0.80
C THR A 113 -2.02 14.52 0.21
N PRO A 114 -2.36 14.36 -1.07
CA PRO A 114 -2.57 13.03 -1.68
C PRO A 114 -1.31 12.18 -1.76
N ASP A 115 -0.15 12.80 -2.00
CA ASP A 115 1.14 12.12 -2.03
C ASP A 115 1.49 11.53 -0.66
N THR A 116 1.29 12.31 0.40
CA THR A 116 1.46 11.87 1.79
C THR A 116 0.56 10.68 2.09
N ALA A 117 -0.69 10.72 1.66
CA ALA A 117 -1.63 9.61 1.82
C ALA A 117 -1.15 8.37 1.06
N TYR A 118 -0.77 8.52 -0.20
CA TYR A 118 -0.29 7.39 -1.01
C TYR A 118 0.91 6.71 -0.36
N PHE A 119 1.96 7.44 -0.02
CA PHE A 119 3.16 6.84 0.55
C PHE A 119 2.91 6.17 1.90
N THR A 120 2.05 6.76 2.72
CA THR A 120 1.68 6.22 4.03
C THR A 120 0.89 4.92 3.89
N LEU A 121 -0.16 4.93 3.07
CA LEU A 121 -1.05 3.79 2.89
C LEU A 121 -0.37 2.64 2.13
N ASP A 122 0.42 2.94 1.09
CA ASP A 122 1.26 1.96 0.41
C ASP A 122 2.24 1.28 1.37
N GLY A 123 2.84 2.04 2.28
CA GLY A 123 3.68 1.50 3.33
C GLY A 123 2.94 0.49 4.22
N MET A 124 1.71 0.80 4.63
CA MET A 124 0.88 -0.12 5.42
C MET A 124 0.52 -1.40 4.66
N PHE A 125 0.14 -1.30 3.38
CA PHE A 125 -0.10 -2.47 2.53
C PHE A 125 1.14 -3.36 2.40
N ARG A 126 2.31 -2.76 2.18
CA ARG A 126 3.60 -3.50 2.06
C ARG A 126 3.97 -4.23 3.34
N GLN A 127 3.67 -3.66 4.49
CA GLN A 127 3.88 -4.30 5.80
C GLN A 127 2.79 -5.35 6.14
N GLY A 128 1.79 -5.52 5.30
CA GLY A 128 0.73 -6.53 5.47
C GLY A 128 -0.38 -6.13 6.45
N PHE A 129 -0.58 -4.84 6.68
CA PHE A 129 -1.73 -4.32 7.45
C PHE A 129 -2.94 -4.11 6.53
N ALA A 130 -3.33 -5.16 5.81
CA ALA A 130 -4.32 -5.11 4.75
C ALA A 130 -5.67 -4.51 5.19
N LYS A 131 -6.20 -4.93 6.35
CA LYS A 131 -7.45 -4.41 6.91
C LYS A 131 -7.36 -2.91 7.19
N THR A 132 -6.41 -2.52 8.01
CA THR A 132 -6.20 -1.12 8.40
C THR A 132 -5.94 -0.23 7.19
N ALA A 133 -5.04 -0.67 6.29
CA ALA A 133 -4.72 0.06 5.09
C ALA A 133 -5.94 0.22 4.17
N SER A 134 -6.77 -0.82 4.01
CA SER A 134 -7.98 -0.75 3.18
C SER A 134 -9.03 0.19 3.76
N GLU A 135 -9.28 0.14 5.06
CA GLU A 135 -10.22 1.04 5.74
C GLU A 135 -9.79 2.50 5.62
N LEU A 136 -8.52 2.79 5.89
CA LEU A 136 -7.98 4.15 5.80
C LEU A 136 -7.91 4.65 4.36
N THR A 137 -7.59 3.77 3.40
CA THR A 137 -7.57 4.12 1.97
C THR A 137 -8.97 4.44 1.48
N LEU A 138 -9.98 3.64 1.84
CA LEU A 138 -11.37 3.90 1.46
C LEU A 138 -11.83 5.24 2.05
N ASN A 139 -11.57 5.48 3.33
CA ASN A 139 -11.86 6.74 3.99
C ASN A 139 -11.19 7.93 3.29
N HIS A 140 -9.92 7.79 2.88
CA HIS A 140 -9.23 8.83 2.12
C HIS A 140 -9.89 9.09 0.77
N LEU A 141 -10.15 8.03 -0.01
CA LEU A 141 -10.69 8.17 -1.36
C LEU A 141 -12.12 8.71 -1.39
N GLU A 142 -12.94 8.39 -0.39
CA GLU A 142 -14.30 8.91 -0.27
C GLU A 142 -14.33 10.40 0.09
N ASN A 143 -13.38 10.86 0.87
CA ASN A 143 -13.35 12.24 1.38
C ASN A 143 -12.45 13.16 0.56
N TYR A 144 -11.39 12.62 -0.06
CA TYR A 144 -10.50 13.38 -0.93
C TYR A 144 -11.02 13.41 -2.37
N ASN A 145 -12.23 13.93 -2.56
CA ASN A 145 -12.80 14.11 -3.89
C ASN A 145 -12.28 15.40 -4.51
N TYR A 146 -12.24 15.45 -5.87
CA TYR A 146 -12.03 16.72 -6.55
C TYR A 146 -13.18 17.68 -6.19
N HIS A 147 -12.85 18.94 -6.07
CA HIS A 147 -13.82 19.95 -5.65
C HIS A 147 -14.83 20.19 -6.77
N LYS A 148 -16.12 20.27 -6.43
CA LYS A 148 -17.21 20.47 -7.40
C LYS A 148 -17.11 21.84 -8.12
N GLU A 149 -16.37 22.76 -7.55
CA GLU A 149 -16.14 24.09 -8.13
C GLU A 149 -15.13 24.08 -9.30
N TRP A 150 -14.44 22.96 -9.49
CA TRP A 150 -13.47 22.80 -10.56
C TRP A 150 -14.04 21.87 -11.62
N ASP A 151 -14.25 22.38 -12.82
CA ASP A 151 -14.78 21.61 -13.96
C ASP A 151 -13.81 20.53 -14.47
N LEU A 152 -12.66 20.37 -13.85
CA LEU A 152 -11.64 19.42 -14.26
C LEU A 152 -11.43 18.34 -13.19
N PRO A 153 -11.26 17.09 -13.59
CA PRO A 153 -11.01 15.96 -12.69
C PRO A 153 -9.55 15.92 -12.21
N VAL A 154 -9.11 17.02 -11.60
CA VAL A 154 -7.75 17.15 -11.04
C VAL A 154 -7.82 17.22 -9.53
N ALA A 155 -6.81 16.65 -8.85
CA ALA A 155 -6.71 16.77 -7.42
C ALA A 155 -6.06 18.11 -7.04
N PRO A 156 -6.52 18.75 -5.96
CA PRO A 156 -5.80 19.87 -5.38
C PRO A 156 -4.44 19.41 -4.84
N GLU A 157 -3.50 20.31 -4.70
CA GLU A 157 -2.24 20.03 -4.03
C GLU A 157 -2.47 19.60 -2.59
N ALA A 158 -3.34 20.32 -1.91
CA ALA A 158 -3.70 20.03 -0.53
C ALA A 158 -5.10 20.54 -0.18
N TYR A 159 -5.64 20.04 0.90
CA TYR A 159 -6.69 20.68 1.68
C TYR A 159 -6.10 21.19 2.98
N ARG A 160 -6.52 22.38 3.40
CA ARG A 160 -6.29 22.88 4.73
C ARG A 160 -7.04 22.00 5.77
N ARG A 161 -6.75 22.21 7.04
CA ARG A 161 -7.43 21.51 8.12
C ARG A 161 -8.94 21.72 8.15
N ASP A 162 -9.41 22.91 7.75
CA ASP A 162 -10.81 23.28 7.60
C ASP A 162 -11.44 22.83 6.28
N LEU A 163 -10.73 22.01 5.53
CA LEU A 163 -11.08 21.50 4.21
C LEU A 163 -11.12 22.56 3.09
N ALA A 164 -10.65 23.77 3.33
CA ALA A 164 -10.46 24.75 2.28
C ALA A 164 -9.33 24.30 1.34
N LEU A 165 -9.50 24.59 0.05
CA LEU A 165 -8.49 24.28 -0.95
C LEU A 165 -7.20 25.08 -0.72
N PHE A 166 -6.07 24.45 -0.98
CA PHE A 166 -4.77 25.07 -0.90
C PHE A 166 -3.86 24.61 -2.04
N GLY A 167 -3.07 25.56 -2.57
CA GLY A 167 -2.12 25.29 -3.65
C GLY A 167 -2.79 25.18 -5.02
N ASP A 168 -2.03 24.63 -5.96
CA ASP A 168 -2.44 24.47 -7.34
C ASP A 168 -3.08 23.08 -7.61
N GLN A 169 -3.47 22.88 -8.85
CA GLN A 169 -4.02 21.61 -9.31
C GLN A 169 -2.91 20.77 -9.94
N TYR A 170 -2.67 19.58 -9.40
CA TYR A 170 -1.63 18.69 -9.90
C TYR A 170 -2.20 17.36 -10.37
N SER A 171 -1.95 17.01 -11.63
CA SER A 171 -2.35 15.72 -12.18
C SER A 171 -1.62 14.53 -11.54
N ASN A 172 -0.38 14.72 -11.08
CA ASN A 172 0.39 13.69 -10.39
C ASN A 172 -0.25 13.25 -9.06
N PHE A 173 -0.99 14.11 -8.38
CA PHE A 173 -1.70 13.74 -7.16
C PHE A 173 -2.88 12.81 -7.43
N ASN A 174 -3.52 12.91 -8.59
CA ASN A 174 -4.50 11.91 -9.04
C ASN A 174 -3.85 10.54 -9.30
N ALA A 175 -2.60 10.51 -9.75
CA ALA A 175 -1.86 9.26 -9.92
C ALA A 175 -1.72 8.51 -8.59
N GLY A 176 -1.51 9.18 -7.46
CA GLY A 176 -1.49 8.57 -6.13
C GLY A 176 -2.77 7.83 -5.80
N LYS A 177 -3.93 8.38 -6.15
CA LYS A 177 -5.24 7.70 -5.97
C LYS A 177 -5.34 6.45 -6.83
N ILE A 178 -4.97 6.54 -8.11
CA ILE A 178 -4.97 5.39 -9.01
C ILE A 178 -4.03 4.29 -8.50
N LEU A 179 -2.86 4.67 -8.01
CA LEU A 179 -1.90 3.72 -7.43
C LEU A 179 -2.44 3.07 -6.15
N LEU A 180 -3.21 3.78 -5.32
CA LEU A 180 -3.88 3.16 -4.17
C LEU A 180 -4.90 2.08 -4.57
N PHE A 181 -5.59 2.24 -5.69
CA PHE A 181 -6.43 1.18 -6.23
C PHE A 181 -5.60 0.01 -6.75
N LEU A 182 -4.59 0.28 -7.57
CA LEU A 182 -3.81 -0.75 -8.26
C LEU A 182 -2.82 -1.47 -7.34
N GLU A 183 -1.99 -0.71 -6.62
CA GLU A 183 -0.95 -1.27 -5.75
C GLU A 183 -1.43 -1.54 -4.33
N GLY A 184 -2.45 -0.81 -3.86
CA GLY A 184 -3.09 -0.97 -2.56
C GLY A 184 -4.13 -2.08 -2.57
N PHE A 185 -5.34 -1.82 -3.07
CA PHE A 185 -6.46 -2.76 -2.99
C PHE A 185 -6.25 -4.03 -3.83
N ALA A 186 -5.79 -3.89 -5.07
CA ALA A 186 -5.48 -5.04 -5.91
C ALA A 186 -4.08 -5.61 -5.66
N GLY A 187 -3.18 -4.80 -5.14
CA GLY A 187 -1.79 -5.20 -4.87
C GLY A 187 -1.06 -5.67 -6.12
N ILE A 188 -1.36 -5.04 -7.27
CA ILE A 188 -0.80 -5.42 -8.56
C ILE A 188 0.66 -5.02 -8.62
N SER A 189 1.51 -5.99 -8.93
CA SER A 189 2.88 -5.74 -9.31
C SER A 189 3.32 -6.72 -10.41
N TYR A 190 4.16 -6.28 -11.33
CA TYR A 190 4.65 -7.14 -12.39
C TYR A 190 6.13 -6.94 -12.66
N SER A 191 6.77 -8.00 -13.14
CA SER A 191 8.17 -8.01 -13.53
C SER A 191 8.28 -8.51 -14.97
N LEU A 192 8.58 -7.63 -15.90
CA LEU A 192 8.82 -8.00 -17.31
C LEU A 192 10.00 -8.97 -17.45
N PRO A 193 11.16 -8.75 -16.80
CA PRO A 193 12.27 -9.68 -16.89
C PRO A 193 11.94 -11.08 -16.38
N ASN A 194 11.16 -11.19 -15.31
CA ASN A 194 10.79 -12.47 -14.72
C ASN A 194 9.48 -13.02 -15.30
N GLN A 195 8.83 -12.28 -16.19
CA GLN A 195 7.52 -12.64 -16.74
C GLN A 195 6.52 -13.06 -15.65
N THR A 196 6.41 -12.25 -14.60
CA THR A 196 5.58 -12.55 -13.43
C THR A 196 4.62 -11.41 -13.14
N LEU A 197 3.35 -11.74 -12.92
CA LEU A 197 2.31 -10.87 -12.38
C LEU A 197 1.99 -11.33 -10.95
N SER A 198 2.06 -10.42 -10.00
CA SER A 198 1.61 -10.67 -8.63
C SER A 198 0.37 -9.84 -8.32
N VAL A 199 -0.61 -10.45 -7.68
CA VAL A 199 -1.84 -9.81 -7.16
C VAL A 199 -1.91 -10.10 -5.67
N ARG A 200 -1.80 -9.06 -4.84
CA ARG A 200 -1.85 -9.12 -3.37
C ARG A 200 -3.13 -8.44 -2.88
N GLU A 201 -4.24 -9.08 -3.13
CA GLU A 201 -5.55 -8.53 -2.88
C GLU A 201 -5.74 -8.07 -1.42
N ALA A 202 -6.31 -6.87 -1.27
CA ALA A 202 -6.73 -6.28 -0.02
C ALA A 202 -8.02 -5.45 -0.22
N MET A 203 -9.01 -6.03 -0.91
CA MET A 203 -10.28 -5.39 -1.22
C MET A 203 -10.99 -4.96 0.07
N PRO A 204 -11.48 -3.71 0.16
CA PRO A 204 -12.25 -3.25 1.31
C PRO A 204 -13.43 -4.16 1.64
N SER A 205 -13.73 -4.34 2.92
CA SER A 205 -14.82 -5.22 3.35
C SER A 205 -16.22 -4.73 2.93
N ALA A 206 -16.36 -3.47 2.59
CA ALA A 206 -17.59 -2.88 2.07
C ALA A 206 -17.88 -3.21 0.60
N TRP A 207 -16.92 -3.78 -0.13
CA TRP A 207 -17.08 -4.07 -1.56
C TRP A 207 -17.35 -5.55 -1.81
N ASP A 208 -18.26 -5.83 -2.75
CA ASP A 208 -18.56 -7.19 -3.19
C ASP A 208 -17.64 -7.64 -4.32
N TRP A 209 -17.12 -6.71 -5.10
CA TRP A 209 -16.20 -7.00 -6.20
C TRP A 209 -15.34 -5.79 -6.57
N MET A 210 -14.22 -6.05 -7.24
CA MET A 210 -13.41 -5.07 -7.95
C MET A 210 -12.85 -5.71 -9.22
N GLU A 211 -12.63 -4.89 -10.26
CA GLU A 211 -12.11 -5.35 -11.54
C GLU A 211 -11.13 -4.31 -12.12
N PHE A 212 -10.03 -4.80 -12.69
CA PHE A 212 -9.00 -4.00 -13.30
C PHE A 212 -8.62 -4.56 -14.66
N GLU A 213 -8.38 -3.66 -15.62
CA GLU A 213 -7.66 -3.97 -16.84
C GLU A 213 -6.29 -3.29 -16.79
N ILE A 214 -5.23 -4.07 -16.97
CA ILE A 214 -3.86 -3.57 -16.98
C ILE A 214 -3.24 -3.70 -18.37
N PRO A 215 -2.30 -2.80 -18.76
CA PRO A 215 -1.76 -2.74 -20.11
C PRO A 215 -0.73 -3.85 -20.40
N ILE A 216 -0.91 -5.02 -19.83
CA ILE A 216 -0.18 -6.23 -20.18
C ILE A 216 -1.00 -6.96 -21.22
N ILE A 217 -0.50 -6.99 -22.45
CA ILE A 217 -1.27 -7.42 -23.62
C ILE A 217 -0.85 -8.84 -24.04
N LYS A 218 -1.82 -9.72 -24.19
CA LYS A 218 -1.70 -11.00 -24.88
C LYS A 218 -2.50 -10.94 -26.19
N LYS A 219 -2.29 -11.90 -27.08
CA LYS A 219 -2.91 -11.99 -28.42
C LYS A 219 -4.44 -11.77 -28.42
N ASN A 220 -5.11 -12.05 -27.31
CA ASN A 220 -6.57 -11.99 -27.16
C ASN A 220 -7.07 -10.82 -26.30
N GLY A 221 -6.25 -9.81 -26.04
CA GLY A 221 -6.66 -8.62 -25.28
C GLY A 221 -5.77 -8.30 -24.08
N ARG A 222 -6.21 -7.31 -23.32
CA ARG A 222 -5.52 -6.85 -22.09
C ARG A 222 -5.69 -7.86 -20.96
N THR A 223 -4.74 -7.86 -20.02
CA THR A 223 -4.87 -8.66 -18.81
C THR A 223 -5.95 -8.07 -17.91
N LYS A 224 -6.92 -8.90 -17.54
CA LYS A 224 -8.03 -8.56 -16.67
C LYS A 224 -7.92 -9.27 -15.34
N ILE A 225 -8.11 -8.54 -14.26
CA ILE A 225 -8.07 -9.06 -12.89
C ILE A 225 -9.40 -8.74 -12.23
N ARG A 226 -10.06 -9.77 -11.70
CA ARG A 226 -11.33 -9.64 -11.00
C ARG A 226 -11.24 -10.30 -9.63
N VAL A 227 -11.68 -9.60 -8.62
CA VAL A 227 -11.83 -10.10 -7.25
C VAL A 227 -13.30 -10.02 -6.87
N GLU A 228 -13.83 -11.10 -6.33
CA GLU A 228 -15.22 -11.22 -5.91
C GLU A 228 -15.32 -11.68 -4.45
N ARG A 229 -16.35 -11.20 -3.77
CA ARG A 229 -16.69 -11.57 -2.39
C ARG A 229 -18.17 -11.94 -2.34
N GLN A 230 -18.48 -13.00 -1.64
CA GLN A 230 -19.86 -13.42 -1.39
C GLN A 230 -19.99 -14.02 0.01
N ASN A 231 -20.88 -13.49 0.81
CA ASN A 231 -21.30 -14.15 2.05
C ASN A 231 -22.18 -15.35 1.72
N LYS A 232 -21.79 -16.54 2.15
CA LYS A 232 -22.51 -17.77 1.86
C LYS A 232 -22.45 -18.72 3.05
N ASN A 233 -23.61 -19.24 3.47
CA ASN A 233 -23.71 -20.27 4.52
C ASN A 233 -22.96 -19.92 5.82
N GLY A 234 -23.03 -18.65 6.28
CA GLY A 234 -22.35 -18.19 7.49
C GLY A 234 -20.83 -18.04 7.35
N GLY A 235 -20.29 -18.12 6.16
CA GLY A 235 -18.89 -17.89 5.84
C GLY A 235 -18.72 -16.90 4.69
N LEU A 236 -17.49 -16.66 4.30
CA LEU A 236 -17.09 -15.75 3.25
C LEU A 236 -16.41 -16.51 2.11
N ASN A 237 -17.01 -16.48 0.94
CA ASN A 237 -16.38 -16.87 -0.30
C ASN A 237 -15.67 -15.68 -0.91
N LYS A 238 -14.38 -15.83 -1.19
CA LYS A 238 -13.61 -14.87 -1.99
C LYS A 238 -13.01 -15.58 -3.20
N ARG A 239 -12.93 -14.87 -4.32
CA ARG A 239 -12.40 -15.40 -5.58
C ARG A 239 -11.56 -14.37 -6.29
N ILE A 240 -10.38 -14.78 -6.77
CA ILE A 240 -9.54 -13.99 -7.68
C ILE A 240 -9.50 -14.72 -9.03
N ILE A 241 -9.69 -13.99 -10.10
CA ILE A 241 -9.60 -14.47 -11.49
C ILE A 241 -8.67 -13.55 -12.24
N VAL A 242 -7.72 -14.12 -12.99
CA VAL A 242 -6.86 -13.39 -13.90
C VAL A 242 -7.06 -13.94 -15.31
N GLU A 243 -7.37 -13.07 -16.27
CA GLU A 243 -7.62 -13.45 -17.67
C GLU A 243 -6.58 -12.79 -18.59
N ASN A 244 -6.28 -13.47 -19.70
CA ASN A 244 -5.38 -12.98 -20.75
C ASN A 244 -3.97 -12.56 -20.27
N CYS A 245 -3.49 -13.14 -19.17
CA CYS A 245 -2.14 -12.85 -18.67
C CYS A 245 -1.09 -13.67 -19.43
N PRO A 246 -0.08 -13.03 -20.04
CA PRO A 246 1.03 -13.73 -20.68
C PRO A 246 2.13 -14.15 -19.72
N PHE A 247 1.97 -13.90 -18.42
CA PHE A 247 2.98 -14.13 -17.39
C PHE A 247 2.58 -15.26 -16.44
N LYS A 248 3.55 -15.76 -15.69
CA LYS A 248 3.27 -16.53 -14.47
C LYS A 248 2.52 -15.66 -13.49
N VAL A 249 1.55 -16.22 -12.80
CA VAL A 249 0.70 -15.49 -11.86
C VAL A 249 0.94 -15.97 -10.45
N LYS A 250 1.11 -15.02 -9.54
CA LYS A 250 1.16 -15.23 -8.10
C LYS A 250 -0.02 -14.47 -7.47
N LEU A 251 -0.90 -15.21 -6.82
CA LEU A 251 -2.06 -14.66 -6.11
C LEU A 251 -1.81 -14.75 -4.60
N ASP A 252 -1.89 -13.64 -3.91
CA ASP A 252 -1.76 -13.55 -2.47
C ASP A 252 -3.05 -12.93 -1.91
N PHE A 253 -3.75 -13.70 -1.11
CA PHE A 253 -5.13 -13.48 -0.75
C PHE A 253 -5.29 -13.16 0.74
N TRP A 254 -5.86 -12.01 1.05
CA TRP A 254 -6.13 -11.62 2.42
C TRP A 254 -7.37 -12.34 2.97
N THR A 255 -7.20 -13.08 4.08
CA THR A 255 -8.25 -13.92 4.69
C THR A 255 -9.15 -13.18 5.67
N GLU A 256 -8.91 -11.88 5.92
CA GLU A 256 -9.68 -11.08 6.88
C GLU A 256 -9.65 -11.66 8.31
N GLU A 257 -8.51 -12.26 8.69
CA GLU A 257 -8.31 -12.91 10.00
C GLU A 257 -9.22 -14.15 10.24
N LYS A 258 -9.94 -14.60 9.22
CA LYS A 258 -10.79 -15.79 9.27
C LYS A 258 -9.98 -17.04 8.99
N LYS A 259 -10.47 -18.19 9.48
CA LYS A 259 -9.89 -19.49 9.17
C LYS A 259 -10.25 -19.93 7.76
N ILE A 260 -9.30 -20.50 7.05
CA ILE A 260 -9.53 -21.14 5.77
C ILE A 260 -10.20 -22.48 6.03
N VAL A 261 -11.39 -22.66 5.46
CA VAL A 261 -12.14 -23.93 5.53
C VAL A 261 -11.84 -24.79 4.31
N SER A 262 -11.80 -24.18 3.14
CA SER A 262 -11.46 -24.85 1.89
C SER A 262 -10.88 -23.87 0.90
N SER A 263 -10.05 -24.37 0.00
CA SER A 263 -9.55 -23.63 -1.15
C SER A 263 -9.68 -24.47 -2.41
N ASN A 264 -9.97 -23.82 -3.53
CA ASN A 264 -9.96 -24.44 -4.84
C ASN A 264 -9.17 -23.53 -5.80
N SER A 265 -8.14 -24.10 -6.40
CA SER A 265 -7.24 -23.38 -7.28
C SER A 265 -6.65 -24.31 -8.34
N ASN A 266 -6.38 -23.78 -9.51
CA ASN A 266 -5.53 -24.42 -10.50
C ASN A 266 -4.06 -24.01 -10.38
N LEU A 267 -3.68 -23.52 -9.21
CA LEU A 267 -2.34 -23.05 -8.83
C LEU A 267 -1.81 -23.87 -7.64
N TYR A 268 -0.52 -23.83 -7.45
CA TYR A 268 0.13 -24.44 -6.29
C TYR A 268 0.14 -23.50 -5.10
N GLU A 269 -0.21 -23.99 -3.93
CA GLU A 269 -0.12 -23.21 -2.70
C GLU A 269 1.34 -22.90 -2.36
N THR A 270 1.60 -21.65 -1.98
CA THR A 270 2.90 -21.16 -1.56
C THR A 270 2.79 -20.37 -0.26
N LYS A 271 3.91 -20.10 0.40
CA LYS A 271 3.93 -19.30 1.62
C LYS A 271 3.66 -17.83 1.28
N SER A 272 2.64 -17.25 1.89
CA SER A 272 2.45 -15.80 1.86
C SER A 272 3.46 -15.09 2.76
N SER A 273 3.91 -13.92 2.33
CA SER A 273 4.74 -13.01 3.15
C SER A 273 3.91 -12.09 4.04
N ARG A 274 2.58 -12.08 3.88
CA ARG A 274 1.65 -11.27 4.68
C ARG A 274 0.96 -12.11 5.76
N PRO A 275 0.75 -11.57 6.97
CA PRO A 275 -0.10 -12.21 7.96
C PRO A 275 -1.54 -12.32 7.45
N HIS A 276 -2.27 -13.30 7.96
CA HIS A 276 -3.67 -13.53 7.58
C HIS A 276 -3.91 -13.59 6.06
N SER A 277 -2.98 -14.22 5.34
CA SER A 277 -3.05 -14.37 3.89
C SER A 277 -2.64 -15.77 3.45
N ILE A 278 -3.18 -16.18 2.31
CA ILE A 278 -2.80 -17.42 1.61
C ILE A 278 -2.31 -17.07 0.21
N ALA A 279 -1.22 -17.67 -0.23
CA ALA A 279 -0.63 -17.41 -1.53
C ALA A 279 -0.62 -18.65 -2.41
N PHE A 280 -0.79 -18.44 -3.72
CA PHE A 280 -0.75 -19.45 -4.77
C PHE A 280 0.05 -18.94 -5.96
N GLU A 281 0.74 -19.85 -6.64
CA GLU A 281 1.57 -19.53 -7.80
C GLU A 281 1.34 -20.52 -8.93
N SER A 282 1.36 -20.05 -10.17
CA SER A 282 1.29 -20.93 -11.34
C SER A 282 2.64 -21.57 -11.62
N SER A 283 2.64 -22.85 -12.02
CA SER A 283 3.85 -23.55 -12.48
C SER A 283 4.38 -23.00 -13.81
N GLY A 284 3.53 -22.32 -14.55
CA GLY A 284 3.83 -21.74 -15.86
C GLY A 284 2.80 -20.69 -16.23
N ILE A 285 2.70 -20.36 -17.52
CA ILE A 285 1.68 -19.46 -18.05
C ILE A 285 0.36 -20.23 -18.17
N SER A 286 -0.60 -19.87 -17.33
CA SER A 286 -1.95 -20.43 -17.36
C SER A 286 -2.88 -19.55 -18.21
N SER A 287 -3.86 -20.17 -18.87
CA SER A 287 -4.85 -19.43 -19.67
C SER A 287 -5.77 -18.57 -18.80
N LYS A 288 -6.13 -19.08 -17.61
CA LYS A 288 -7.04 -18.41 -16.66
C LYS A 288 -6.74 -18.84 -15.23
N PRO A 289 -5.65 -18.35 -14.62
CA PRO A 289 -5.38 -18.65 -13.22
C PRO A 289 -6.49 -18.10 -12.32
N SER A 290 -6.96 -18.92 -11.40
CA SER A 290 -8.00 -18.56 -10.46
C SER A 290 -7.79 -19.18 -9.08
N LEU A 291 -8.25 -18.48 -8.07
CA LEU A 291 -8.26 -18.93 -6.68
C LEU A 291 -9.63 -18.63 -6.06
N THR A 292 -10.24 -19.63 -5.48
CA THR A 292 -11.44 -19.47 -4.65
C THR A 292 -11.14 -19.99 -3.25
N VAL A 293 -11.47 -19.21 -2.24
CA VAL A 293 -11.24 -19.58 -0.82
C VAL A 293 -12.54 -19.38 -0.06
N PHE A 294 -12.89 -20.38 0.76
CA PHE A 294 -13.98 -20.27 1.72
C PHE A 294 -13.42 -20.07 3.13
N LEU A 295 -13.86 -18.99 3.76
CA LEU A 295 -13.40 -18.50 5.05
C LEU A 295 -14.55 -18.56 6.08
N LYS A 296 -14.23 -18.96 7.32
CA LYS A 296 -15.23 -19.05 8.38
C LYS A 296 -14.72 -18.48 9.71
#